data_497125bea16b0d16edb7cc127f47f426
#
_entry.id   497125bea16b0d16edb7cc127f47f426
#
_cell.length_a   1.000
_cell.length_b   1.000
_cell.length_c   1.000
_cell.angle_alpha   90.00
_cell.angle_beta   90.00
_cell.angle_gamma   90.00
#
_symmetry.space_group_name_H-M   'P 1'
#
loop_
_entity.id
_entity.type
_entity.pdbx_description
1 polymer ?
#
loop_
_entity_poly.entity_id
_entity_poly.type
_entity_poly.pdbx_seq_one_letter_code
_entity_poly.pdbx_strand_id
1 'polypeptide(L)'
;LKDALAKLPELAEAASDLPIQDTVERTRDASHGDFASNIAMRLAKPAQKSPRDIATSIVETLAEASDVDKVEVAGPGFINFHLGSTAFHAELETILDHGTEYGRQPKKDGPRILLEFVSANPTGPLHVGHGRHASYGATVGNLLEAVGYPLEREYYVNDAGRQMDILGLSVWLRLLEADGIVVPFPQGGYRGAYIREIAAAINTDGVTAVSGEALLSELPPDAPEGDKEAYIEALIARAKSLLGDASFDHIRQQALDSIRDDIEDDLREFGVTFDRWYSEQSLTRGNTIDTALTVLEERGMLYRRDGATWFKATDFGDEKDRVVVRENGAKTYFASDIAYHHEKRERGFDHLIDILGACLLYTSDAADEGVEV
;
A
#
# COMPACT_ATOMS: atom_id res chain seq x y z
N LEU A 1 38.84 3.84 14.42
CA LEU A 1 38.88 5.30 14.44
C LEU A 1 38.39 5.89 15.77
N LYS A 2 37.23 5.48 16.31
CA LYS A 2 36.74 5.96 17.62
C LYS A 2 37.75 5.76 18.73
N ASP A 3 38.33 4.57 18.85
CA ASP A 3 39.30 4.24 19.89
C ASP A 3 40.62 5.00 19.71
N ALA A 4 41.05 5.24 18.48
CA ALA A 4 42.23 6.06 18.21
C ALA A 4 42.00 7.52 18.61
N LEU A 5 40.84 8.08 18.27
CA LEU A 5 40.48 9.45 18.66
C LEU A 5 40.37 9.62 20.17
N ALA A 6 39.83 8.62 20.88
CA ALA A 6 39.73 8.65 22.35
C ALA A 6 41.10 8.73 23.05
N LYS A 7 42.16 8.27 22.37
CA LYS A 7 43.54 8.34 22.87
C LYS A 7 44.25 9.67 22.55
N LEU A 8 43.59 10.54 21.78
CA LEU A 8 44.07 11.85 21.35
C LEU A 8 43.15 12.95 21.90
N PRO A 9 43.34 13.43 23.16
CA PRO A 9 42.34 14.29 23.84
C PRO A 9 41.93 15.53 23.04
N GLU A 10 42.90 16.18 22.40
CA GLU A 10 42.64 17.38 21.55
C GLU A 10 41.80 17.09 20.32
N LEU A 11 41.84 15.89 19.77
CA LEU A 11 41.01 15.45 18.65
C LEU A 11 39.67 14.85 19.13
N ALA A 12 39.65 14.23 20.30
CA ALA A 12 38.44 13.72 20.89
C ALA A 12 37.40 14.81 21.18
N GLU A 13 37.85 15.96 21.73
CA GLU A 13 36.98 17.12 21.93
C GLU A 13 36.46 17.68 20.61
N ALA A 14 37.34 17.82 19.62
CA ALA A 14 36.96 18.30 18.29
C ALA A 14 36.01 17.36 17.51
N ALA A 15 35.99 16.08 17.88
CA ALA A 15 35.20 15.03 17.27
C ALA A 15 33.86 14.75 18.00
N SER A 16 33.58 15.42 19.12
CA SER A 16 32.44 15.13 20.02
C SER A 16 31.08 15.08 19.28
N ASP A 17 30.87 15.99 18.36
CA ASP A 17 29.62 16.14 17.61
C ASP A 17 29.68 15.52 16.20
N LEU A 18 30.80 14.85 15.85
CA LEU A 18 31.00 14.32 14.52
C LEU A 18 30.56 12.84 14.45
N PRO A 19 29.60 12.47 13.60
CA PRO A 19 29.27 11.09 13.35
C PRO A 19 30.43 10.40 12.59
N ILE A 20 31.30 9.71 13.30
CA ILE A 20 32.57 9.15 12.79
C ILE A 20 32.29 8.15 11.65
N GLN A 21 31.22 7.36 11.74
CA GLN A 21 30.81 6.44 10.68
C GLN A 21 30.60 7.12 9.32
N ASP A 22 30.09 8.35 9.32
CA ASP A 22 29.81 9.14 8.09
C ASP A 22 31.10 9.72 7.47
N THR A 23 32.25 9.48 8.10
CA THR A 23 33.55 9.89 7.59
C THR A 23 34.29 8.79 6.85
N VAL A 24 33.76 7.56 6.86
CA VAL A 24 34.35 6.38 6.21
C VAL A 24 33.50 6.02 4.99
N GLU A 25 34.12 5.99 3.84
CA GLU A 25 33.47 5.67 2.57
C GLU A 25 34.24 4.54 1.85
N ARG A 26 33.52 3.74 1.07
CA ARG A 26 34.15 2.77 0.19
C ARG A 26 34.89 3.48 -0.94
N THR A 27 36.13 3.08 -1.21
CA THR A 27 36.91 3.70 -2.30
C THR A 27 36.36 3.29 -3.66
N ARG A 28 36.53 4.19 -4.64
CA ARG A 28 36.17 3.91 -6.05
C ARG A 28 37.31 3.26 -6.81
N ASP A 29 38.53 3.46 -6.35
CA ASP A 29 39.76 2.96 -6.95
C ASP A 29 40.49 2.05 -5.97
N ALA A 30 40.68 0.80 -6.35
CA ALA A 30 41.35 -0.22 -5.56
C ALA A 30 42.79 0.16 -5.13
N SER A 31 43.46 1.07 -5.85
CA SER A 31 44.78 1.58 -5.47
C SER A 31 44.74 2.39 -4.17
N HIS A 32 43.59 2.89 -3.77
CA HIS A 32 43.38 3.63 -2.53
C HIS A 32 42.86 2.76 -1.38
N GLY A 33 42.94 1.43 -1.50
CA GLY A 33 42.41 0.49 -0.51
C GLY A 33 40.91 0.26 -0.67
N ASP A 34 40.30 -0.40 0.32
CA ASP A 34 38.89 -0.77 0.34
C ASP A 34 38.01 0.36 0.88
N PHE A 35 38.52 1.08 1.89
CA PHE A 35 37.83 2.21 2.52
C PHE A 35 38.77 3.40 2.69
N ALA A 36 38.19 4.61 2.66
CA ALA A 36 38.89 5.84 2.95
C ALA A 36 38.10 6.68 3.97
N SER A 37 38.81 7.34 4.88
CA SER A 37 38.21 8.31 5.81
C SER A 37 38.71 9.71 5.53
N ASN A 38 37.77 10.67 5.55
CA ASN A 38 38.04 12.11 5.44
C ASN A 38 38.03 12.80 6.81
N ILE A 39 38.04 12.04 7.90
CA ILE A 39 37.90 12.57 9.27
C ILE A 39 38.93 13.63 9.63
N ALA A 40 40.18 13.45 9.20
CA ALA A 40 41.26 14.40 9.47
C ALA A 40 41.00 15.76 8.83
N MET A 41 40.41 15.80 7.65
CA MET A 41 40.02 17.04 6.98
C MET A 41 38.85 17.73 7.70
N ARG A 42 37.90 16.97 8.22
CA ARG A 42 36.78 17.53 9.02
C ARG A 42 37.26 18.09 10.34
N LEU A 43 38.26 17.46 10.98
CA LEU A 43 38.83 17.88 12.25
C LEU A 43 39.84 19.01 12.14
N ALA A 44 40.38 19.31 10.93
CA ALA A 44 41.44 20.28 10.73
C ALA A 44 41.12 21.67 11.27
N LYS A 45 39.91 22.16 10.98
CA LYS A 45 39.47 23.50 11.43
C LYS A 45 39.19 23.55 12.93
N PRO A 46 38.42 22.62 13.54
CA PRO A 46 38.22 22.59 14.99
C PRO A 46 39.50 22.43 15.78
N ALA A 47 40.39 21.54 15.36
CA ALA A 47 41.64 21.24 16.03
C ALA A 47 42.79 22.21 15.71
N GLN A 48 42.57 23.16 14.78
CA GLN A 48 43.58 24.13 14.32
C GLN A 48 44.92 23.50 13.89
N LYS A 49 44.87 22.31 13.26
CA LYS A 49 46.01 21.54 12.78
C LYS A 49 45.89 21.22 11.30
N SER A 50 46.99 20.88 10.65
CA SER A 50 46.94 20.44 9.27
C SER A 50 46.22 19.08 9.16
N PRO A 51 45.37 18.87 8.15
CA PRO A 51 44.67 17.58 8.00
C PRO A 51 45.62 16.39 7.91
N ARG A 52 46.80 16.57 7.31
CA ARG A 52 47.78 15.52 7.15
C ARG A 52 48.43 15.14 8.48
N ASP A 53 48.73 16.13 9.36
CA ASP A 53 49.30 15.84 10.69
C ASP A 53 48.26 15.14 11.55
N ILE A 54 46.98 15.56 11.47
CA ILE A 54 45.90 14.86 12.17
C ILE A 54 45.78 13.42 11.68
N ALA A 55 45.78 13.19 10.36
CA ALA A 55 45.71 11.85 9.79
C ALA A 55 46.88 10.97 10.26
N THR A 56 48.11 11.52 10.29
CA THR A 56 49.29 10.82 10.77
C THR A 56 49.14 10.44 12.25
N SER A 57 48.75 11.39 13.10
CA SER A 57 48.53 11.13 14.54
C SER A 57 47.44 10.06 14.77
N ILE A 58 46.35 10.07 13.99
CA ILE A 58 45.33 9.02 14.07
C ILE A 58 45.88 7.67 13.68
N VAL A 59 46.63 7.59 12.55
CA VAL A 59 47.19 6.34 12.04
C VAL A 59 48.20 5.74 13.04
N GLU A 60 49.08 6.57 13.62
CA GLU A 60 50.03 6.16 14.64
C GLU A 60 49.37 5.65 15.93
N THR A 61 48.13 6.08 16.17
CA THR A 61 47.39 5.70 17.38
C THR A 61 46.43 4.52 17.15
N LEU A 62 46.21 4.16 15.87
CA LEU A 62 45.39 2.99 15.52
C LEU A 62 46.01 1.73 16.12
N ALA A 63 45.20 0.94 16.82
CA ALA A 63 45.60 -0.40 17.23
C ALA A 63 45.72 -1.30 15.99
N GLU A 64 46.62 -2.26 16.02
CA GLU A 64 46.66 -3.35 15.05
C GLU A 64 45.30 -4.08 15.08
N ALA A 65 44.68 -4.21 13.94
CA ALA A 65 43.45 -4.97 13.76
C ALA A 65 43.72 -6.11 12.79
N SER A 66 43.32 -7.32 13.16
CA SER A 66 43.51 -8.53 12.35
C SER A 66 42.88 -8.47 10.95
N ASP A 67 41.94 -7.56 10.79
CA ASP A 67 41.13 -7.43 9.60
C ASP A 67 41.63 -6.33 8.64
N VAL A 68 42.71 -5.63 9.01
CA VAL A 68 43.32 -4.54 8.22
C VAL A 68 44.78 -4.81 8.01
N ASP A 69 45.15 -5.06 6.77
CA ASP A 69 46.53 -5.34 6.38
C ASP A 69 47.40 -4.08 6.31
N LYS A 70 46.79 -2.95 5.92
CA LYS A 70 47.52 -1.70 5.75
C LYS A 70 46.65 -0.50 5.98
N VAL A 71 47.20 0.51 6.63
CA VAL A 71 46.59 1.85 6.73
C VAL A 71 47.60 2.86 6.24
N GLU A 72 47.20 3.81 5.42
CA GLU A 72 48.08 4.84 4.87
C GLU A 72 47.42 6.21 4.80
N VAL A 73 48.21 7.25 4.93
CA VAL A 73 47.79 8.63 4.75
C VAL A 73 48.00 9.04 3.31
N ALA A 74 46.91 9.43 2.64
CA ALA A 74 46.91 9.82 1.24
C ALA A 74 46.46 11.28 1.01
N GLY A 75 47.01 11.89 -0.04
CA GLY A 75 46.62 13.23 -0.45
C GLY A 75 46.68 14.28 0.68
N PRO A 76 45.66 15.13 0.82
CA PRO A 76 45.64 16.21 1.80
C PRO A 76 45.34 15.73 3.24
N GLY A 77 45.11 14.45 3.49
CA GLY A 77 44.79 13.91 4.82
C GLY A 77 43.69 12.84 4.81
N PHE A 78 43.51 12.14 3.69
CA PHE A 78 42.70 10.91 3.68
C PHE A 78 43.45 9.80 4.42
N ILE A 79 42.71 8.97 5.11
CA ILE A 79 43.21 7.72 5.76
C ILE A 79 42.61 6.57 4.97
N ASN A 80 43.46 5.85 4.22
CA ASN A 80 43.07 4.70 3.41
C ASN A 80 43.30 3.41 4.18
N PHE A 81 42.32 2.49 4.12
CA PHE A 81 42.34 1.19 4.78
C PHE A 81 42.32 0.10 3.72
N HIS A 82 43.25 -0.82 3.79
CA HIS A 82 43.32 -2.05 3.01
C HIS A 82 42.94 -3.21 3.90
N LEU A 83 41.85 -3.91 3.59
CA LEU A 83 41.38 -5.04 4.35
C LEU A 83 42.22 -6.28 4.08
N GLY A 84 42.45 -7.04 5.13
CA GLY A 84 43.06 -8.36 5.04
C GLY A 84 42.08 -9.42 4.55
N SER A 85 42.63 -10.54 4.08
CA SER A 85 41.80 -11.71 3.70
C SER A 85 40.94 -12.23 4.85
N THR A 86 41.41 -12.06 6.09
CA THR A 86 40.67 -12.43 7.31
C THR A 86 39.35 -11.73 7.45
N ALA A 87 39.26 -10.44 7.06
CA ALA A 87 38.02 -9.66 7.07
C ALA A 87 36.96 -10.29 6.14
N PHE A 88 37.40 -10.67 4.95
CA PHE A 88 36.50 -11.32 3.98
C PHE A 88 36.08 -12.73 4.43
N HIS A 89 36.97 -13.49 5.05
CA HIS A 89 36.63 -14.80 5.56
C HIS A 89 35.65 -14.74 6.73
N ALA A 90 35.83 -13.82 7.67
CA ALA A 90 34.90 -13.60 8.78
C ALA A 90 33.51 -13.17 8.28
N GLU A 91 33.47 -12.33 7.23
CA GLU A 91 32.19 -11.92 6.63
C GLU A 91 31.48 -13.09 5.93
N LEU A 92 32.24 -13.98 5.25
CA LEU A 92 31.69 -15.20 4.67
C LEU A 92 31.07 -16.13 5.72
N GLU A 93 31.73 -16.31 6.85
CA GLU A 93 31.17 -17.06 7.98
C GLU A 93 29.87 -16.42 8.47
N THR A 94 29.86 -15.10 8.64
CA THR A 94 28.66 -14.34 9.04
C THR A 94 27.51 -14.52 8.02
N ILE A 95 27.81 -14.48 6.72
CA ILE A 95 26.79 -14.72 5.66
C ILE A 95 26.25 -16.15 5.76
N LEU A 96 27.11 -17.14 5.97
CA LEU A 96 26.68 -18.54 6.07
C LEU A 96 25.84 -18.79 7.32
N ASP A 97 26.19 -18.20 8.44
CA ASP A 97 25.50 -18.36 9.72
C ASP A 97 24.12 -17.69 9.69
N HIS A 98 24.00 -16.51 9.07
CA HIS A 98 22.74 -15.77 9.00
C HIS A 98 21.86 -16.20 7.80
N GLY A 99 22.43 -16.80 6.77
CA GLY A 99 21.71 -17.25 5.58
C GLY A 99 20.83 -16.14 4.98
N THR A 100 19.53 -16.38 4.85
CA THR A 100 18.56 -15.42 4.30
C THR A 100 18.33 -14.17 5.16
N GLU A 101 18.75 -14.22 6.44
CA GLU A 101 18.63 -13.09 7.37
C GLU A 101 19.84 -12.14 7.32
N TYR A 102 20.88 -12.50 6.56
CA TYR A 102 22.05 -11.64 6.39
C TYR A 102 21.66 -10.28 5.79
N GLY A 103 22.17 -9.21 6.41
CA GLY A 103 21.87 -7.82 6.00
C GLY A 103 20.58 -7.25 6.57
N ARG A 104 19.74 -8.07 7.22
CA ARG A 104 18.56 -7.57 7.91
C ARG A 104 18.92 -6.91 9.25
N GLN A 105 18.20 -5.85 9.58
CA GLN A 105 18.33 -5.19 10.88
C GLN A 105 17.40 -5.86 11.91
N PRO A 106 17.78 -5.91 13.18
CA PRO A 106 16.88 -6.34 14.25
C PRO A 106 15.60 -5.51 14.25
N LYS A 107 14.48 -6.13 14.63
CA LYS A 107 13.22 -5.40 14.81
C LYS A 107 13.44 -4.23 15.77
N LYS A 108 13.00 -3.06 15.36
CA LYS A 108 13.11 -1.82 16.13
C LYS A 108 11.87 -1.63 17.01
N ASP A 109 12.06 -1.13 18.22
CA ASP A 109 10.99 -0.43 18.94
C ASP A 109 10.80 0.93 18.27
N GLY A 110 10.01 0.94 17.22
CA GLY A 110 9.83 2.10 16.36
C GLY A 110 8.38 2.24 15.89
N PRO A 111 8.10 3.26 15.06
CA PRO A 111 6.78 3.50 14.56
C PRO A 111 6.23 2.29 13.80
N ARG A 112 4.98 1.92 14.10
CA ARG A 112 4.24 0.89 13.37
C ARG A 112 3.79 1.44 12.03
N ILE A 113 4.05 0.71 10.96
CA ILE A 113 3.72 1.11 9.59
C ILE A 113 2.61 0.22 9.06
N LEU A 114 1.56 0.84 8.50
CA LEU A 114 0.61 0.17 7.64
C LEU A 114 0.96 0.49 6.19
N LEU A 115 1.08 -0.53 5.36
CA LEU A 115 1.33 -0.42 3.93
C LEU A 115 0.17 -1.02 3.16
N GLU A 116 -0.61 -0.16 2.51
CA GLU A 116 -1.69 -0.54 1.61
C GLU A 116 -1.23 -0.50 0.16
N PHE A 117 -1.55 -1.55 -0.61
CA PHE A 117 -1.21 -1.60 -2.02
C PHE A 117 -2.07 -2.62 -2.78
N VAL A 118 -2.11 -2.53 -4.09
CA VAL A 118 -3.01 -3.22 -5.02
C VAL A 118 -4.43 -2.72 -4.86
N SER A 119 -5.15 -3.14 -3.83
CA SER A 119 -6.52 -2.74 -3.46
C SER A 119 -7.45 -2.62 -4.69
N ALA A 120 -7.35 -3.62 -5.61
CA ALA A 120 -8.16 -3.67 -6.82
C ALA A 120 -9.61 -4.00 -6.48
N ASN A 121 -10.55 -3.41 -7.22
CA ASN A 121 -11.97 -3.72 -7.08
C ASN A 121 -12.23 -5.19 -7.40
N PRO A 122 -12.96 -5.93 -6.57
CA PRO A 122 -13.24 -7.35 -6.76
C PRO A 122 -14.35 -7.58 -7.81
N THR A 123 -14.15 -7.04 -9.01
CA THR A 123 -15.09 -7.12 -10.13
C THR A 123 -14.61 -8.04 -11.25
N GLY A 124 -13.39 -8.57 -11.14
CA GLY A 124 -12.79 -9.49 -12.09
C GLY A 124 -11.34 -9.81 -11.77
N PRO A 125 -10.69 -10.66 -12.59
CA PRO A 125 -9.31 -11.06 -12.41
C PRO A 125 -8.32 -9.90 -12.42
N LEU A 126 -7.17 -10.08 -11.79
CA LEU A 126 -6.08 -9.12 -11.83
C LEU A 126 -5.50 -8.99 -13.26
N HIS A 127 -4.95 -7.85 -13.55
CA HIS A 127 -4.24 -7.56 -14.81
C HIS A 127 -2.84 -7.01 -14.55
N VAL A 128 -2.03 -6.84 -15.60
CA VAL A 128 -0.63 -6.40 -15.52
C VAL A 128 -0.43 -5.09 -14.73
N GLY A 129 -1.42 -4.17 -14.76
CA GLY A 129 -1.38 -2.95 -13.95
C GLY A 129 -1.39 -3.24 -12.45
N HIS A 130 -2.21 -4.19 -12.00
CA HIS A 130 -2.24 -4.65 -10.61
C HIS A 130 -0.95 -5.38 -10.22
N GLY A 131 -0.37 -6.19 -11.12
CA GLY A 131 0.93 -6.83 -10.92
C GLY A 131 2.06 -5.82 -10.70
N ARG A 132 2.00 -4.65 -11.35
CA ARG A 132 2.96 -3.56 -11.10
C ARG A 132 2.83 -3.00 -9.68
N HIS A 133 1.60 -2.77 -9.21
CA HIS A 133 1.36 -2.31 -7.84
C HIS A 133 1.80 -3.36 -6.82
N ALA A 134 1.51 -4.64 -7.09
CA ALA A 134 1.90 -5.76 -6.24
C ALA A 134 3.42 -5.84 -6.09
N SER A 135 4.17 -5.80 -7.21
CA SER A 135 5.64 -5.82 -7.19
C SER A 135 6.24 -4.65 -6.42
N TYR A 136 5.73 -3.45 -6.66
CA TYR A 136 6.23 -2.24 -6.01
C TYR A 136 5.93 -2.25 -4.52
N GLY A 137 4.67 -2.54 -4.14
CA GLY A 137 4.24 -2.58 -2.74
C GLY A 137 4.98 -3.65 -1.94
N ALA A 138 5.07 -4.86 -2.47
CA ALA A 138 5.81 -5.94 -1.82
C ALA A 138 7.29 -5.59 -1.64
N THR A 139 7.92 -4.96 -2.64
CA THR A 139 9.33 -4.54 -2.53
C THR A 139 9.51 -3.49 -1.43
N VAL A 140 8.64 -2.47 -1.37
CA VAL A 140 8.67 -1.46 -0.31
C VAL A 140 8.49 -2.12 1.07
N GLY A 141 7.51 -3.02 1.19
CA GLY A 141 7.28 -3.77 2.43
C GLY A 141 8.49 -4.58 2.86
N ASN A 142 9.09 -5.34 1.94
CA ASN A 142 10.28 -6.16 2.21
C ASN A 142 11.47 -5.31 2.66
N LEU A 143 11.67 -4.12 2.05
CA LEU A 143 12.74 -3.20 2.45
C LEU A 143 12.50 -2.61 3.84
N LEU A 144 11.26 -2.20 4.16
CA LEU A 144 10.90 -1.68 5.48
C LEU A 144 11.12 -2.74 6.58
N GLU A 145 10.71 -3.99 6.33
CA GLU A 145 10.99 -5.10 7.26
C GLU A 145 12.47 -5.40 7.37
N ALA A 146 13.21 -5.38 6.25
CA ALA A 146 14.65 -5.64 6.28
C ALA A 146 15.42 -4.60 7.11
N VAL A 147 14.94 -3.36 7.17
CA VAL A 147 15.53 -2.33 8.04
C VAL A 147 14.90 -2.27 9.44
N GLY A 148 14.07 -3.25 9.79
CA GLY A 148 13.58 -3.53 11.14
C GLY A 148 12.30 -2.80 11.56
N TYR A 149 11.55 -2.17 10.64
CA TYR A 149 10.27 -1.55 11.00
C TYR A 149 9.18 -2.61 11.23
N PRO A 150 8.35 -2.46 12.28
CA PRO A 150 7.12 -3.24 12.41
C PRO A 150 6.12 -2.80 11.33
N LEU A 151 5.78 -3.73 10.43
CA LEU A 151 4.97 -3.50 9.25
C LEU A 151 3.75 -4.41 9.25
N GLU A 152 2.61 -3.91 8.79
CA GLU A 152 1.42 -4.67 8.40
C GLU A 152 1.06 -4.32 6.96
N ARG A 153 0.87 -5.35 6.11
CA ARG A 153 0.42 -5.22 4.72
C ARG A 153 -1.09 -5.38 4.67
N GLU A 154 -1.77 -4.39 4.12
CA GLU A 154 -3.22 -4.39 4.02
C GLU A 154 -3.67 -4.30 2.56
N TYR A 155 -4.69 -5.10 2.23
CA TYR A 155 -5.44 -5.02 1.00
C TYR A 155 -6.84 -4.49 1.31
N TYR A 156 -7.23 -3.36 0.74
CA TYR A 156 -8.58 -2.83 0.86
C TYR A 156 -9.49 -3.49 -0.17
N VAL A 157 -10.52 -4.18 0.31
CA VAL A 157 -11.52 -4.84 -0.52
C VAL A 157 -12.72 -3.90 -0.65
N ASN A 158 -12.92 -3.33 -1.83
CA ASN A 158 -14.09 -2.51 -2.16
C ASN A 158 -15.29 -3.44 -2.42
N ASP A 159 -15.81 -4.04 -1.34
CA ASP A 159 -16.92 -5.01 -1.35
C ASP A 159 -18.28 -4.37 -1.08
N ALA A 160 -18.35 -3.05 -1.05
CA ALA A 160 -19.58 -2.28 -0.88
C ALA A 160 -20.04 -1.62 -2.19
N GLY A 161 -21.30 -1.24 -2.23
CA GLY A 161 -21.84 -0.36 -3.26
C GLY A 161 -22.24 -1.06 -4.56
N ARG A 162 -22.48 -0.22 -5.56
CA ARG A 162 -23.14 -0.55 -6.82
C ARG A 162 -22.39 -1.59 -7.67
N GLN A 163 -21.06 -1.57 -7.67
CA GLN A 163 -20.26 -2.52 -8.47
C GLN A 163 -20.49 -3.96 -8.04
N MET A 164 -20.73 -4.18 -6.74
CA MET A 164 -21.06 -5.52 -6.22
C MET A 164 -22.46 -5.97 -6.64
N ASP A 165 -23.40 -5.05 -6.73
CA ASP A 165 -24.73 -5.36 -7.24
C ASP A 165 -24.70 -5.70 -8.74
N ILE A 166 -23.87 -5.00 -9.53
CA ILE A 166 -23.63 -5.33 -10.95
C ILE A 166 -22.98 -6.70 -11.09
N LEU A 167 -22.03 -7.03 -10.20
CA LEU A 167 -21.39 -8.35 -10.18
C LEU A 167 -22.43 -9.45 -9.90
N GLY A 168 -23.20 -9.31 -8.83
CA GLY A 168 -24.26 -10.27 -8.48
C GLY A 168 -25.30 -10.43 -9.60
N LEU A 169 -25.74 -9.32 -10.21
CA LEU A 169 -26.62 -9.35 -11.38
C LEU A 169 -25.99 -10.10 -12.55
N SER A 170 -24.72 -9.80 -12.87
CA SER A 170 -24.02 -10.43 -14.00
C SER A 170 -23.92 -11.94 -13.86
N VAL A 171 -23.61 -12.41 -12.66
CA VAL A 171 -23.55 -13.83 -12.35
C VAL A 171 -24.93 -14.47 -12.40
N TRP A 172 -25.94 -13.83 -11.84
CA TRP A 172 -27.32 -14.33 -11.91
C TRP A 172 -27.84 -14.45 -13.34
N LEU A 173 -27.56 -13.49 -14.21
CA LEU A 173 -27.93 -13.58 -15.62
C LEU A 173 -27.27 -14.79 -16.32
N ARG A 174 -26.07 -15.17 -15.93
CA ARG A 174 -25.39 -16.37 -16.45
C ARG A 174 -26.01 -17.67 -15.90
N LEU A 175 -26.52 -17.65 -14.66
CA LEU A 175 -27.31 -18.78 -14.13
C LEU A 175 -28.59 -18.97 -14.95
N LEU A 176 -29.33 -17.88 -15.26
CA LEU A 176 -30.52 -17.95 -16.12
C LEU A 176 -30.18 -18.48 -17.53
N GLU A 177 -29.08 -18.01 -18.10
CA GLU A 177 -28.62 -18.51 -19.42
C GLU A 177 -28.34 -20.03 -19.37
N ALA A 178 -27.72 -20.53 -18.29
CA ALA A 178 -27.47 -21.97 -18.11
C ALA A 178 -28.74 -22.78 -17.96
N ASP A 179 -29.80 -22.23 -17.38
CA ASP A 179 -31.13 -22.81 -17.26
C ASP A 179 -31.96 -22.68 -18.56
N GLY A 180 -31.38 -22.16 -19.64
CA GLY A 180 -32.04 -22.00 -20.94
C GLY A 180 -32.94 -20.76 -21.05
N ILE A 181 -32.89 -19.84 -20.09
CA ILE A 181 -33.63 -18.60 -20.09
C ILE A 181 -32.79 -17.54 -20.83
N VAL A 182 -33.26 -17.16 -22.02
CA VAL A 182 -32.56 -16.18 -22.86
C VAL A 182 -32.93 -14.76 -22.43
N VAL A 183 -31.94 -14.04 -21.88
CA VAL A 183 -32.06 -12.64 -21.50
C VAL A 183 -30.94 -11.86 -22.20
N PRO A 184 -31.22 -10.72 -22.86
CA PRO A 184 -30.18 -9.84 -23.37
C PRO A 184 -29.23 -9.41 -22.26
N PHE A 185 -27.93 -9.60 -22.47
CA PHE A 185 -26.96 -9.23 -21.44
C PHE A 185 -26.70 -7.72 -21.47
N PRO A 186 -26.85 -7.00 -20.35
CA PRO A 186 -26.78 -5.53 -20.29
C PRO A 186 -25.43 -4.99 -20.72
N GLN A 187 -25.40 -3.81 -21.34
CA GLN A 187 -24.16 -3.11 -21.74
C GLN A 187 -23.28 -2.77 -20.53
N GLY A 188 -23.87 -2.40 -19.41
CA GLY A 188 -23.18 -2.09 -18.17
C GLY A 188 -22.80 -3.30 -17.29
N GLY A 189 -23.08 -4.55 -17.73
CA GLY A 189 -22.76 -5.77 -16.96
C GLY A 189 -21.37 -6.32 -17.24
N TYR A 190 -20.83 -7.10 -16.31
CA TYR A 190 -19.56 -7.80 -16.46
C TYR A 190 -19.71 -9.03 -17.35
N ARG A 191 -18.94 -9.08 -18.46
CA ARG A 191 -19.14 -10.08 -19.54
C ARG A 191 -18.04 -11.13 -19.64
N GLY A 192 -16.97 -11.01 -18.86
CA GLY A 192 -15.81 -11.91 -18.93
C GLY A 192 -16.18 -13.39 -18.78
N ALA A 193 -15.31 -14.29 -19.27
CA ALA A 193 -15.51 -15.73 -19.15
C ALA A 193 -15.63 -16.17 -17.69
N TYR A 194 -14.87 -15.52 -16.80
CA TYR A 194 -14.89 -15.77 -15.36
C TYR A 194 -16.29 -15.66 -14.73
N ILE A 195 -17.18 -14.80 -15.25
CA ILE A 195 -18.57 -14.68 -14.75
C ILE A 195 -19.35 -15.99 -15.01
N ARG A 196 -19.10 -16.69 -16.13
CA ARG A 196 -19.72 -17.99 -16.39
C ARG A 196 -19.14 -19.09 -15.52
N GLU A 197 -17.83 -19.04 -15.26
CA GLU A 197 -17.15 -19.98 -14.38
C GLU A 197 -17.67 -19.85 -12.94
N ILE A 198 -17.81 -18.61 -12.45
CA ILE A 198 -18.42 -18.33 -11.15
C ILE A 198 -19.86 -18.83 -11.11
N ALA A 199 -20.68 -18.52 -12.13
CA ALA A 199 -22.06 -18.96 -12.19
C ALA A 199 -22.18 -20.48 -12.16
N ALA A 200 -21.29 -21.21 -12.82
CA ALA A 200 -21.27 -22.67 -12.81
C ALA A 200 -20.88 -23.28 -11.45
N ALA A 201 -20.14 -22.53 -10.62
CA ALA A 201 -19.64 -22.98 -9.31
C ALA A 201 -20.56 -22.58 -8.13
N ILE A 202 -21.42 -21.57 -8.30
CA ILE A 202 -22.30 -21.07 -7.25
C ILE A 202 -23.35 -22.10 -6.83
N ASN A 203 -23.53 -22.22 -5.51
CA ASN A 203 -24.67 -22.95 -4.95
C ASN A 203 -25.96 -22.14 -5.10
N THR A 204 -26.91 -22.70 -5.85
CA THR A 204 -28.23 -22.10 -6.12
C THR A 204 -29.35 -22.63 -5.22
N ASP A 205 -29.04 -23.42 -4.19
CA ASP A 205 -30.02 -23.93 -3.25
C ASP A 205 -30.82 -22.78 -2.60
N GLY A 206 -32.12 -22.80 -2.76
CA GLY A 206 -33.02 -21.79 -2.23
C GLY A 206 -33.17 -20.52 -3.09
N VAL A 207 -32.52 -20.45 -4.26
CA VAL A 207 -32.73 -19.36 -5.21
C VAL A 207 -34.06 -19.55 -5.96
N THR A 208 -34.89 -18.52 -5.98
CA THR A 208 -36.22 -18.57 -6.62
C THR A 208 -36.05 -18.63 -8.14
N ALA A 209 -36.78 -19.57 -8.77
CA ALA A 209 -36.85 -19.64 -10.24
C ALA A 209 -37.64 -18.43 -10.80
N VAL A 210 -37.07 -17.76 -11.80
CA VAL A 210 -37.63 -16.55 -12.40
C VAL A 210 -37.76 -16.71 -13.91
N SER A 211 -38.84 -16.22 -14.51
CA SER A 211 -38.99 -16.18 -15.96
C SER A 211 -38.29 -14.96 -16.59
N GLY A 212 -37.72 -15.15 -17.78
CA GLY A 212 -37.10 -14.03 -18.52
C GLY A 212 -38.08 -12.91 -18.85
N GLU A 213 -39.38 -13.22 -19.09
CA GLU A 213 -40.43 -12.22 -19.35
C GLU A 213 -40.66 -11.33 -18.10
N ALA A 214 -40.75 -11.93 -16.91
CA ALA A 214 -40.90 -11.16 -15.68
C ALA A 214 -39.68 -10.24 -15.40
N LEU A 215 -38.49 -10.70 -15.76
CA LEU A 215 -37.26 -9.92 -15.60
C LEU A 215 -37.23 -8.69 -16.52
N LEU A 216 -37.62 -8.84 -17.80
CA LEU A 216 -37.49 -7.80 -18.81
C LEU A 216 -38.69 -6.84 -18.86
N SER A 217 -39.75 -7.06 -18.08
CA SER A 217 -40.93 -6.19 -18.10
C SER A 217 -40.59 -4.80 -17.58
N GLU A 218 -41.12 -3.77 -18.32
CA GLU A 218 -41.04 -2.34 -17.90
C GLU A 218 -39.64 -1.78 -17.66
N LEU A 219 -38.61 -2.34 -18.32
CA LEU A 219 -37.25 -1.78 -18.24
C LEU A 219 -37.09 -0.63 -19.24
N PRO A 220 -36.31 0.42 -18.93
CA PRO A 220 -35.90 1.42 -19.90
C PRO A 220 -35.06 0.76 -21.01
N PRO A 221 -34.87 1.38 -22.19
CA PRO A 221 -33.97 0.82 -23.20
C PRO A 221 -32.51 0.89 -22.75
N ASP A 222 -31.73 -0.17 -23.10
CA ASP A 222 -30.28 -0.20 -22.92
C ASP A 222 -29.55 0.57 -24.02
N ALA A 223 -28.27 0.83 -23.88
CA ALA A 223 -27.46 1.40 -24.96
C ALA A 223 -27.39 0.42 -26.16
N PRO A 224 -27.32 0.93 -27.43
CA PRO A 224 -27.15 2.36 -27.77
C PRO A 224 -28.45 3.17 -27.84
N GLU A 225 -29.66 2.54 -27.73
CA GLU A 225 -30.95 3.20 -27.89
C GLU A 225 -31.36 3.99 -26.61
N GLY A 226 -30.74 3.72 -25.48
CA GLY A 226 -31.03 4.32 -24.18
C GLY A 226 -29.79 4.52 -23.31
N ASP A 227 -30.04 4.75 -22.03
CA ASP A 227 -29.02 4.98 -21.02
C ASP A 227 -28.65 3.66 -20.32
N LYS A 228 -27.40 3.20 -20.52
CA LYS A 228 -26.87 1.96 -19.91
C LYS A 228 -26.95 1.97 -18.39
N GLU A 229 -26.77 3.14 -17.76
CA GLU A 229 -26.76 3.28 -16.31
C GLU A 229 -28.19 3.15 -15.75
N ALA A 230 -29.15 3.85 -16.35
CA ALA A 230 -30.57 3.73 -15.98
C ALA A 230 -31.10 2.31 -16.20
N TYR A 231 -30.67 1.66 -17.29
CA TYR A 231 -31.06 0.28 -17.59
C TYR A 231 -30.55 -0.70 -16.54
N ILE A 232 -29.26 -0.64 -16.18
CA ILE A 232 -28.66 -1.60 -15.24
C ILE A 232 -29.21 -1.39 -13.81
N GLU A 233 -29.51 -0.14 -13.42
CA GLU A 233 -30.14 0.12 -12.13
C GLU A 233 -31.57 -0.44 -12.06
N ALA A 234 -32.36 -0.23 -13.10
CA ALA A 234 -33.69 -0.81 -13.18
C ALA A 234 -33.65 -2.34 -13.16
N LEU A 235 -32.67 -2.94 -13.86
CA LEU A 235 -32.47 -4.39 -13.90
C LEU A 235 -32.06 -4.96 -12.54
N ILE A 236 -31.15 -4.28 -11.80
CA ILE A 236 -30.78 -4.66 -10.42
C ILE A 236 -32.00 -4.57 -9.49
N ALA A 237 -32.75 -3.48 -9.55
CA ALA A 237 -33.95 -3.33 -8.74
C ALA A 237 -34.99 -4.43 -9.04
N ARG A 238 -35.16 -4.77 -10.31
CA ARG A 238 -36.05 -5.85 -10.75
C ARG A 238 -35.54 -7.22 -10.27
N ALA A 239 -34.24 -7.48 -10.38
CA ALA A 239 -33.63 -8.71 -9.90
C ALA A 239 -33.85 -8.90 -8.38
N LYS A 240 -33.59 -7.86 -7.59
CA LYS A 240 -33.86 -7.85 -6.14
C LYS A 240 -35.34 -8.08 -5.82
N SER A 241 -36.24 -7.46 -6.57
CA SER A 241 -37.69 -7.63 -6.38
C SER A 241 -38.16 -9.08 -6.68
N LEU A 242 -37.59 -9.72 -7.69
CA LEU A 242 -37.98 -11.07 -8.12
C LEU A 242 -37.36 -12.17 -7.27
N LEU A 243 -36.09 -12.03 -6.91
CA LEU A 243 -35.35 -12.99 -6.09
C LEU A 243 -35.60 -12.83 -4.58
N GLY A 244 -35.94 -11.62 -4.16
CA GLY A 244 -35.82 -11.18 -2.78
C GLY A 244 -34.37 -10.86 -2.39
N ASP A 245 -34.21 -9.92 -1.45
CA ASP A 245 -32.90 -9.40 -1.04
C ASP A 245 -31.95 -10.51 -0.57
N ALA A 246 -32.43 -11.49 0.20
CA ALA A 246 -31.62 -12.57 0.74
C ALA A 246 -31.00 -13.45 -0.36
N SER A 247 -31.79 -13.83 -1.39
CA SER A 247 -31.28 -14.66 -2.49
C SER A 247 -30.33 -13.87 -3.39
N PHE A 248 -30.63 -12.59 -3.65
CA PHE A 248 -29.74 -11.72 -4.41
C PHE A 248 -28.41 -11.51 -3.69
N ASP A 249 -28.45 -11.21 -2.39
CA ASP A 249 -27.26 -11.05 -1.55
C ASP A 249 -26.43 -12.34 -1.47
N HIS A 250 -27.09 -13.50 -1.44
CA HIS A 250 -26.40 -14.78 -1.45
C HIS A 250 -25.58 -14.99 -2.74
N ILE A 251 -26.17 -14.73 -3.91
CA ILE A 251 -25.45 -14.80 -5.20
C ILE A 251 -24.30 -13.76 -5.24
N ARG A 252 -24.60 -12.54 -4.85
CA ARG A 252 -23.62 -11.45 -4.81
C ARG A 252 -22.43 -11.81 -3.92
N GLN A 253 -22.67 -12.35 -2.74
CA GLN A 253 -21.61 -12.72 -1.79
C GLN A 253 -20.75 -13.87 -2.31
N GLN A 254 -21.35 -14.91 -2.88
CA GLN A 254 -20.60 -16.00 -3.47
C GLN A 254 -19.74 -15.54 -4.66
N ALA A 255 -20.27 -14.62 -5.49
CA ALA A 255 -19.52 -14.04 -6.59
C ALA A 255 -18.32 -13.23 -6.10
N LEU A 256 -18.53 -12.42 -5.08
CA LEU A 256 -17.47 -11.63 -4.43
C LEU A 256 -16.40 -12.54 -3.81
N ASP A 257 -16.81 -13.56 -3.06
CA ASP A 257 -15.88 -14.48 -2.41
C ASP A 257 -15.03 -15.22 -3.45
N SER A 258 -15.65 -15.68 -4.56
CA SER A 258 -14.92 -16.34 -5.65
C SER A 258 -13.85 -15.46 -6.28
N ILE A 259 -14.16 -14.17 -6.56
CA ILE A 259 -13.17 -13.25 -7.14
C ILE A 259 -12.09 -12.89 -6.13
N ARG A 260 -12.46 -12.66 -4.86
CA ARG A 260 -11.48 -12.37 -3.80
C ARG A 260 -10.50 -13.51 -3.64
N ASP A 261 -10.99 -14.76 -3.60
CA ASP A 261 -10.16 -15.94 -3.45
C ASP A 261 -9.22 -16.14 -4.65
N ASP A 262 -9.68 -15.84 -5.88
CA ASP A 262 -8.87 -15.82 -7.10
C ASP A 262 -7.76 -14.75 -7.03
N ILE A 263 -8.11 -13.54 -6.62
CA ILE A 263 -7.15 -12.43 -6.41
C ILE A 263 -6.09 -12.81 -5.35
N GLU A 264 -6.51 -13.42 -4.25
CA GLU A 264 -5.59 -13.84 -3.19
C GLU A 264 -4.66 -14.95 -3.67
N ASP A 265 -5.18 -15.90 -4.46
CA ASP A 265 -4.40 -16.98 -5.04
C ASP A 265 -3.38 -16.47 -6.05
N ASP A 266 -3.80 -15.62 -6.99
CA ASP A 266 -2.94 -14.98 -7.99
C ASP A 266 -1.78 -14.21 -7.31
N LEU A 267 -2.09 -13.42 -6.28
CA LEU A 267 -1.08 -12.66 -5.55
C LEU A 267 -0.12 -13.57 -4.80
N ARG A 268 -0.61 -14.64 -4.19
CA ARG A 268 0.21 -15.64 -3.50
C ARG A 268 1.13 -16.36 -4.47
N GLU A 269 0.64 -16.76 -5.66
CA GLU A 269 1.47 -17.37 -6.72
C GLU A 269 2.52 -16.39 -7.24
N PHE A 270 2.18 -15.11 -7.27
CA PHE A 270 3.12 -14.04 -7.63
C PHE A 270 4.14 -13.73 -6.51
N GLY A 271 4.03 -14.38 -5.35
CA GLY A 271 4.91 -14.19 -4.20
C GLY A 271 4.56 -12.97 -3.33
N VAL A 272 3.33 -12.48 -3.41
CA VAL A 272 2.83 -11.34 -2.66
C VAL A 272 1.73 -11.78 -1.70
N THR A 273 1.88 -11.47 -0.42
CA THR A 273 0.91 -11.80 0.63
C THR A 273 0.55 -10.57 1.45
N PHE A 274 -0.64 -10.60 2.03
CA PHE A 274 -1.17 -9.56 2.89
C PHE A 274 -1.43 -10.11 4.28
N ASP A 275 -1.19 -9.27 5.30
CA ASP A 275 -1.50 -9.60 6.69
C ASP A 275 -2.99 -9.40 6.98
N ARG A 276 -3.64 -8.50 6.23
CA ARG A 276 -5.05 -8.15 6.39
C ARG A 276 -5.74 -7.86 5.07
N TRP A 277 -6.92 -8.43 4.90
CA TRP A 277 -7.91 -8.09 3.87
C TRP A 277 -9.01 -7.28 4.53
N TYR A 278 -9.03 -5.96 4.28
CA TYR A 278 -9.95 -5.03 4.92
C TYR A 278 -11.20 -4.86 4.09
N SER A 279 -12.38 -5.16 4.64
CA SER A 279 -13.67 -5.03 3.97
C SER A 279 -14.24 -3.62 4.14
N GLU A 280 -14.58 -2.94 3.04
CA GLU A 280 -15.27 -1.64 3.07
C GLU A 280 -16.63 -1.71 3.77
N GLN A 281 -17.35 -2.85 3.65
CA GLN A 281 -18.63 -3.04 4.34
C GLN A 281 -18.49 -2.90 5.87
N SER A 282 -17.32 -3.17 6.42
CA SER A 282 -17.08 -3.02 7.86
C SER A 282 -17.25 -1.57 8.33
N LEU A 283 -16.91 -0.59 7.49
CA LEU A 283 -17.09 0.84 7.80
C LEU A 283 -18.56 1.23 7.99
N THR A 284 -19.43 0.65 7.17
CA THR A 284 -20.86 0.96 7.18
C THR A 284 -21.62 0.20 8.29
N ARG A 285 -21.20 -1.05 8.57
CA ARG A 285 -21.83 -1.88 9.62
C ARG A 285 -21.49 -1.41 11.04
N GLY A 286 -20.31 -0.79 11.23
CA GLY A 286 -19.73 -0.46 12.53
C GLY A 286 -19.94 0.97 13.03
N ASN A 287 -20.73 1.81 12.37
CA ASN A 287 -20.88 3.24 12.70
C ASN A 287 -19.55 4.03 12.62
N THR A 288 -18.53 3.47 11.99
CA THR A 288 -17.16 4.03 11.92
C THR A 288 -17.15 5.38 11.22
N ILE A 289 -17.96 5.53 10.15
CA ILE A 289 -18.07 6.79 9.39
C ILE A 289 -18.65 7.89 10.28
N ASP A 290 -19.72 7.61 11.04
CA ASP A 290 -20.32 8.61 11.94
C ASP A 290 -19.38 9.00 13.07
N THR A 291 -18.61 8.05 13.60
CA THR A 291 -17.57 8.32 14.60
C THR A 291 -16.50 9.27 14.05
N ALA A 292 -15.98 8.99 12.87
CA ALA A 292 -14.97 9.83 12.24
C ALA A 292 -15.51 11.26 11.94
N LEU A 293 -16.73 11.36 11.41
CA LEU A 293 -17.38 12.65 11.19
C LEU A 293 -17.62 13.43 12.49
N THR A 294 -17.99 12.75 13.58
CA THR A 294 -18.14 13.39 14.90
C THR A 294 -16.81 13.98 15.37
N VAL A 295 -15.72 13.24 15.26
CA VAL A 295 -14.38 13.74 15.62
C VAL A 295 -14.00 14.99 14.79
N LEU A 296 -14.32 15.00 13.50
CA LEU A 296 -14.06 16.17 12.64
C LEU A 296 -14.95 17.37 13.01
N GLU A 297 -16.23 17.13 13.39
CA GLU A 297 -17.14 18.19 13.83
C GLU A 297 -16.66 18.82 15.14
N GLU A 298 -16.28 18.02 16.14
CA GLU A 298 -15.71 18.48 17.41
C GLU A 298 -14.43 19.30 17.21
N ARG A 299 -13.63 19.01 16.18
CA ARG A 299 -12.43 19.76 15.82
C ARG A 299 -12.73 21.00 14.97
N GLY A 300 -14.00 21.27 14.63
CA GLY A 300 -14.41 22.41 13.82
C GLY A 300 -13.99 22.32 12.34
N MET A 301 -13.71 21.11 11.86
CA MET A 301 -13.27 20.86 10.48
C MET A 301 -14.45 20.66 9.51
N LEU A 302 -15.68 20.58 10.03
CA LEU A 302 -16.90 20.46 9.23
C LEU A 302 -17.72 21.76 9.29
N TYR A 303 -18.50 22.01 8.23
CA TYR A 303 -19.52 23.05 8.19
C TYR A 303 -20.71 22.63 7.34
N ARG A 304 -21.87 23.28 7.50
CA ARG A 304 -23.07 23.01 6.71
C ARG A 304 -23.27 24.12 5.67
N ARG A 305 -23.58 23.72 4.44
CA ARG A 305 -23.91 24.60 3.35
C ARG A 305 -24.85 23.90 2.37
N ASP A 306 -25.92 24.58 1.96
CA ASP A 306 -26.92 24.13 0.99
C ASP A 306 -27.47 22.72 1.33
N GLY A 307 -27.79 22.48 2.63
CA GLY A 307 -28.30 21.21 3.14
C GLY A 307 -27.26 20.09 3.29
N ALA A 308 -26.06 20.22 2.73
CA ALA A 308 -24.98 19.25 2.81
C ALA A 308 -23.97 19.59 3.92
N THR A 309 -23.20 18.58 4.38
CA THR A 309 -22.08 18.77 5.29
C THR A 309 -20.76 18.70 4.50
N TRP A 310 -19.90 19.67 4.71
CA TRP A 310 -18.65 19.87 3.99
C TRP A 310 -17.44 19.77 4.93
N PHE A 311 -16.37 19.17 4.44
CA PHE A 311 -15.05 19.17 5.07
C PHE A 311 -14.22 20.31 4.50
N LYS A 312 -13.53 21.05 5.38
CA LYS A 312 -12.66 22.18 5.03
C LYS A 312 -11.33 21.71 4.42
N ALA A 313 -11.39 21.07 3.27
CA ALA A 313 -10.19 20.52 2.61
C ALA A 313 -9.21 21.61 2.16
N THR A 314 -9.71 22.83 1.88
CA THR A 314 -8.89 23.99 1.53
C THR A 314 -7.93 24.42 2.64
N ASP A 315 -8.28 24.20 3.92
CA ASP A 315 -7.41 24.46 5.05
C ASP A 315 -6.16 23.55 5.06
N PHE A 316 -6.20 22.47 4.29
CA PHE A 316 -5.14 21.48 4.14
C PHE A 316 -4.46 21.49 2.75
N GLY A 317 -4.76 22.49 1.93
CA GLY A 317 -4.11 22.68 0.63
C GLY A 317 -4.83 22.05 -0.57
N ASP A 318 -6.05 21.54 -0.40
CA ASP A 318 -6.88 21.13 -1.53
C ASP A 318 -7.42 22.37 -2.27
N GLU A 319 -7.77 22.21 -3.55
CA GLU A 319 -8.31 23.31 -4.38
C GLU A 319 -9.72 23.73 -3.94
N LYS A 320 -10.49 22.81 -3.34
CA LYS A 320 -11.87 23.05 -2.90
C LYS A 320 -12.23 22.22 -1.67
N ASP A 321 -13.22 22.70 -0.91
CA ASP A 321 -13.83 21.92 0.15
C ASP A 321 -14.63 20.73 -0.42
N ARG A 322 -14.76 19.67 0.38
CA ARG A 322 -15.34 18.39 -0.06
C ARG A 322 -16.62 18.07 0.72
N VAL A 323 -17.65 17.60 0.00
CA VAL A 323 -18.88 17.12 0.63
C VAL A 323 -18.61 15.77 1.29
N VAL A 324 -18.94 15.65 2.57
CA VAL A 324 -18.90 14.38 3.33
C VAL A 324 -20.28 13.77 3.54
N VAL A 325 -21.33 14.61 3.66
CA VAL A 325 -22.72 14.16 3.72
C VAL A 325 -23.54 15.01 2.73
N ARG A 326 -24.25 14.36 1.84
CA ARG A 326 -25.10 15.00 0.83
C ARG A 326 -26.38 15.57 1.47
N GLU A 327 -27.11 16.42 0.75
CA GLU A 327 -28.39 17.00 1.18
C GLU A 327 -29.43 15.94 1.61
N ASN A 328 -29.44 14.81 0.90
CA ASN A 328 -30.34 13.68 1.19
C ASN A 328 -29.88 12.81 2.37
N GLY A 329 -28.80 13.20 3.09
CA GLY A 329 -28.23 12.47 4.20
C GLY A 329 -27.29 11.33 3.82
N ALA A 330 -27.08 11.05 2.54
CA ALA A 330 -26.17 10.01 2.08
C ALA A 330 -24.70 10.44 2.29
N LYS A 331 -23.90 9.55 2.84
CA LYS A 331 -22.46 9.73 3.01
C LYS A 331 -21.76 9.57 1.65
N THR A 332 -20.70 10.31 1.43
CA THR A 332 -19.89 10.23 0.21
C THR A 332 -18.74 9.22 0.38
N TYR A 333 -18.13 8.80 -0.72
CA TYR A 333 -16.89 8.00 -0.68
C TYR A 333 -15.79 8.69 0.13
N PHE A 334 -15.68 10.02 0.01
CA PHE A 334 -14.70 10.79 0.77
C PHE A 334 -14.92 10.67 2.29
N ALA A 335 -16.16 10.56 2.76
CA ALA A 335 -16.45 10.28 4.16
C ALA A 335 -16.02 8.87 4.58
N SER A 336 -16.13 7.89 3.69
CA SER A 336 -15.65 6.52 3.91
C SER A 336 -14.13 6.47 3.99
N ASP A 337 -13.44 7.19 3.10
CA ASP A 337 -11.99 7.29 3.10
C ASP A 337 -11.45 7.91 4.39
N ILE A 338 -12.08 9.01 4.84
CA ILE A 338 -11.75 9.64 6.13
C ILE A 338 -11.91 8.65 7.28
N ALA A 339 -13.03 7.92 7.31
CA ALA A 339 -13.32 6.94 8.36
C ALA A 339 -12.32 5.79 8.36
N TYR A 340 -11.93 5.31 7.20
CA TYR A 340 -10.94 4.26 7.03
C TYR A 340 -9.55 4.69 7.52
N HIS A 341 -9.09 5.89 7.13
CA HIS A 341 -7.82 6.42 7.62
C HIS A 341 -7.85 6.72 9.13
N HIS A 342 -8.99 7.17 9.65
CA HIS A 342 -9.17 7.33 11.10
C HIS A 342 -9.04 5.98 11.82
N GLU A 343 -9.68 4.92 11.32
CA GLU A 343 -9.58 3.58 11.90
C GLU A 343 -8.15 3.04 11.86
N LYS A 344 -7.41 3.25 10.76
CA LYS A 344 -5.97 2.90 10.69
C LYS A 344 -5.20 3.51 11.86
N ARG A 345 -5.48 4.77 12.21
CA ARG A 345 -4.85 5.44 13.36
C ARG A 345 -5.31 4.85 14.71
N GLU A 346 -6.59 4.56 14.86
CA GLU A 346 -7.14 3.93 16.08
C GLU A 346 -6.56 2.52 16.30
N ARG A 347 -6.21 1.80 15.23
CA ARG A 347 -5.47 0.53 15.29
C ARG A 347 -4.01 0.70 15.74
N GLY A 348 -3.54 1.94 15.93
CA GLY A 348 -2.24 2.27 16.49
C GLY A 348 -1.11 2.24 15.46
N PHE A 349 -1.39 2.57 14.20
CA PHE A 349 -0.35 2.79 13.21
C PHE A 349 0.12 4.25 13.23
N ASP A 350 1.44 4.44 13.32
CA ASP A 350 2.08 5.75 13.36
C ASP A 350 2.30 6.32 11.94
N HIS A 351 2.58 5.44 10.98
CA HIS A 351 2.74 5.79 9.57
C HIS A 351 1.79 4.98 8.70
N LEU A 352 1.15 5.67 7.76
CA LEU A 352 0.29 5.08 6.75
C LEU A 352 0.95 5.33 5.39
N ILE A 353 1.15 4.27 4.62
CA ILE A 353 1.72 4.32 3.28
C ILE A 353 0.71 3.68 2.34
N ASP A 354 0.15 4.47 1.44
CA ASP A 354 -0.82 4.00 0.45
C ASP A 354 -0.19 4.10 -0.95
N ILE A 355 -0.09 2.96 -1.65
CA ILE A 355 0.43 2.89 -3.02
C ILE A 355 -0.77 2.88 -3.96
N LEU A 356 -1.05 4.04 -4.54
CA LEU A 356 -2.22 4.28 -5.37
C LEU A 356 -1.84 4.40 -6.85
N GLY A 357 -2.78 4.05 -7.73
CA GLY A 357 -2.69 4.37 -9.15
C GLY A 357 -2.76 5.89 -9.39
N ALA A 358 -2.10 6.39 -10.44
CA ALA A 358 -2.08 7.83 -10.75
C ALA A 358 -3.49 8.42 -10.95
N CYS A 359 -4.43 7.64 -11.45
CA CYS A 359 -5.83 8.05 -11.61
C CYS A 359 -6.56 8.25 -10.28
N LEU A 360 -6.13 7.59 -9.20
CA LEU A 360 -6.73 7.75 -7.88
C LEU A 360 -6.19 8.97 -7.12
N LEU A 361 -5.05 9.51 -7.53
CA LEU A 361 -4.47 10.72 -6.93
C LEU A 361 -5.24 12.01 -7.29
N TYR A 362 -5.98 11.99 -8.41
CA TYR A 362 -6.67 13.19 -8.91
C TYR A 362 -8.19 13.15 -8.75
N THR A 363 -8.77 12.02 -8.35
CA THR A 363 -10.23 11.88 -8.31
C THR A 363 -10.69 10.97 -7.19
N SER A 364 -11.22 11.55 -6.15
CA SER A 364 -12.34 10.94 -5.45
C SER A 364 -13.58 10.81 -6.36
N ASP A 365 -13.55 11.38 -7.56
CA ASP A 365 -14.61 11.35 -8.57
C ASP A 365 -14.38 10.29 -9.68
N ALA A 366 -13.20 9.65 -9.75
CA ALA A 366 -12.92 8.64 -10.78
C ALA A 366 -13.77 7.36 -10.66
N ALA A 367 -14.42 7.17 -9.53
CA ALA A 367 -15.40 6.09 -9.37
C ALA A 367 -16.76 6.42 -10.05
N ASP A 368 -17.02 7.70 -10.34
CA ASP A 368 -18.28 8.16 -10.98
C ASP A 368 -18.15 8.37 -12.50
N GLU A 369 -16.93 8.51 -13.02
CA GLU A 369 -16.69 8.56 -14.46
C GLU A 369 -16.12 7.23 -14.94
N GLY A 370 -16.98 6.42 -15.57
CA GLY A 370 -16.59 5.18 -16.23
C GLY A 370 -15.50 5.46 -17.27
N VAL A 371 -14.26 5.35 -16.89
CA VAL A 371 -13.15 5.31 -17.84
C VAL A 371 -13.09 3.91 -18.41
N GLU A 372 -13.59 3.75 -19.63
CA GLU A 372 -13.31 2.61 -20.48
C GLU A 372 -11.80 2.54 -20.73
N VAL A 373 -11.16 1.46 -20.33
CA VAL A 373 -9.85 1.02 -20.81
C VAL A 373 -10.06 -0.20 -21.69
#